data_3e953dca03ba3de6c77ba5f0f7dda7f4
#
_entry.id   3e953dca03ba3de6c77ba5f0f7dda7f4
#
_cell.length_a   1.000
_cell.length_b   1.000
_cell.length_c   1.000
_cell.angle_alpha   90.00
_cell.angle_beta   90.00
_cell.angle_gamma   90.00
#
_symmetry.space_group_name_H-M   'P 1'
#
loop_
_entity.id
_entity.type
_entity.pdbx_description
1 polymer ?
#
loop_
_entity_poly.entity_id
_entity_poly.type
_entity_poly.pdbx_seq_one_letter_code
_entity_poly.pdbx_strand_id
1 'polypeptide(L)'
;MLLKGAWIVPHPPLIIPEVGAGRQKAIQKTIDAYKKVADQIRSLAPDTLVIATPHAVSYRDCFAISAGRGAEGSFADFGAPQVRIKVRYDADLAGEISRWAGREGLAVEASDERCNVPDHGMMIPLYFIREQGIDVPVVRISISGLSPDFHRLLGQCIHRAAEALGRSYVFIASGDLSHKLLEEGPYGLSAEGPVFDCRIRKIVQNGDPAGFFALEEAFCRKAAECGLRGFQIMAGVLEGKSVRSEEVSYEAPFGVGYLVAAYHTAEEKEDPYVALARKSLEHYIRTDSLLTQPEGLPPELTDRRGGVFVSLKIDGQLRGCIGTIQPVRETLAGEILHNAVSAGTEDPRFLPVRERELPLLSYSVDVLSLPEPVTSEAELDPHRYGVIVSFGGRRGLLLPDLEGIDTVEQQLRIALQKAGIDPNQPYRMQRFEVFRHKENV
;
A
#
# COMPACT_ATOMS: atom_id res chain seq x y z
N MET A 1 6.92 7.04 -3.44
CA MET A 1 6.03 6.33 -2.49
C MET A 1 5.51 7.30 -1.44
N LEU A 2 4.18 7.34 -1.22
CA LEU A 2 3.54 8.27 -0.27
C LEU A 2 3.64 7.77 1.17
N LEU A 3 3.26 6.50 1.44
CA LEU A 3 3.55 5.88 2.72
C LEU A 3 5.03 5.50 2.78
N LYS A 4 5.77 6.13 3.67
CA LYS A 4 7.21 5.90 3.85
C LYS A 4 7.52 4.74 4.79
N GLY A 5 6.57 4.36 5.65
CA GLY A 5 6.64 3.27 6.61
C GLY A 5 5.62 3.42 7.72
N ALA A 6 5.49 2.38 8.54
CA ALA A 6 4.59 2.39 9.70
C ALA A 6 5.28 1.78 10.93
N TRP A 7 4.96 2.27 12.12
CA TRP A 7 5.56 1.84 13.38
C TRP A 7 4.53 1.57 14.44
N ILE A 8 4.77 0.54 15.22
CA ILE A 8 4.13 0.30 16.52
C ILE A 8 5.09 0.79 17.58
N VAL A 9 4.60 1.63 18.50
CA VAL A 9 5.40 2.16 19.61
C VAL A 9 4.58 2.20 20.89
N PRO A 10 5.15 1.83 22.05
CA PRO A 10 4.47 1.90 23.35
C PRO A 10 4.51 3.34 23.87
N HIS A 11 3.64 3.67 24.84
CA HIS A 11 3.59 5.02 25.37
C HIS A 11 3.60 5.14 26.90
N PRO A 12 4.46 4.40 27.63
CA PRO A 12 4.54 4.55 29.08
C PRO A 12 5.07 5.95 29.46
N PRO A 13 4.33 6.77 30.25
CA PRO A 13 4.79 8.11 30.59
C PRO A 13 6.16 8.14 31.29
N LEU A 14 6.49 7.08 32.04
CA LEU A 14 7.77 6.94 32.73
C LEU A 14 9.00 6.88 31.80
N ILE A 15 8.81 6.71 30.47
CA ILE A 15 9.88 6.72 29.49
C ILE A 15 10.54 8.11 29.39
N ILE A 16 9.77 9.18 29.69
CA ILE A 16 10.26 10.55 29.76
C ILE A 16 11.08 10.70 31.05
N PRO A 17 12.36 11.14 30.96
CA PRO A 17 13.26 11.18 32.13
C PRO A 17 12.71 11.93 33.33
N GLU A 18 12.04 13.04 33.09
CA GLU A 18 11.43 13.90 34.13
C GLU A 18 10.26 13.23 34.84
N VAL A 19 9.52 12.35 34.15
CA VAL A 19 8.43 11.53 34.71
C VAL A 19 8.97 10.28 35.37
N GLY A 20 9.90 9.61 34.71
CA GLY A 20 10.47 8.35 35.16
C GLY A 20 11.34 8.46 36.41
N ALA A 21 11.98 9.63 36.62
CA ALA A 21 12.85 9.92 37.79
C ALA A 21 13.86 8.79 38.07
N GLY A 22 14.46 8.23 37.02
CA GLY A 22 15.42 7.12 37.08
C GLY A 22 14.82 5.73 36.80
N ARG A 23 13.49 5.53 36.93
CA ARG A 23 12.82 4.24 36.63
C ARG A 23 12.85 3.88 35.15
N GLN A 24 12.92 4.87 34.25
CA GLN A 24 12.99 4.65 32.81
C GLN A 24 14.19 3.78 32.38
N LYS A 25 15.23 3.69 33.23
CA LYS A 25 16.38 2.79 32.96
C LYS A 25 16.00 1.32 32.85
N ALA A 26 14.89 0.92 33.49
CA ALA A 26 14.38 -0.46 33.41
C ALA A 26 13.79 -0.80 32.03
N ILE A 27 13.51 0.22 31.21
CA ILE A 27 13.03 0.06 29.81
C ILE A 27 14.01 0.64 28.80
N GLN A 28 15.30 0.41 29.03
CA GLN A 28 16.36 0.96 28.18
C GLN A 28 16.28 0.44 26.75
N LYS A 29 15.89 -0.82 26.55
CA LYS A 29 15.71 -1.38 25.21
C LYS A 29 14.62 -0.63 24.43
N THR A 30 13.52 -0.28 25.09
CA THR A 30 12.44 0.51 24.48
C THR A 30 12.91 1.92 24.13
N ILE A 31 13.70 2.57 25.00
CA ILE A 31 14.29 3.89 24.74
C ILE A 31 15.21 3.85 23.52
N ASP A 32 16.11 2.86 23.46
CA ASP A 32 17.05 2.72 22.35
C ASP A 32 16.33 2.40 21.03
N ALA A 33 15.26 1.60 21.11
CA ALA A 33 14.40 1.32 19.96
C ALA A 33 13.66 2.58 19.47
N TYR A 34 13.16 3.43 20.36
CA TYR A 34 12.56 4.72 20.00
C TYR A 34 13.52 5.62 19.25
N LYS A 35 14.80 5.70 19.72
CA LYS A 35 15.85 6.47 19.04
C LYS A 35 16.10 5.93 17.64
N LYS A 36 16.17 4.59 17.48
CA LYS A 36 16.31 3.95 16.18
C LYS A 36 15.14 4.29 15.24
N VAL A 37 13.89 4.23 15.74
CA VAL A 37 12.69 4.60 14.98
C VAL A 37 12.75 6.07 14.57
N ALA A 38 13.10 6.97 15.46
CA ALA A 38 13.22 8.40 15.17
C ALA A 38 14.29 8.68 14.09
N ASP A 39 15.44 8.00 14.14
CA ASP A 39 16.46 8.06 13.09
C ASP A 39 15.98 7.55 11.74
N GLN A 40 15.22 6.45 11.72
CA GLN A 40 14.60 5.92 10.51
C GLN A 40 13.61 6.94 9.90
N ILE A 41 12.72 7.50 10.72
CA ILE A 41 11.76 8.52 10.28
C ILE A 41 12.48 9.75 9.73
N ARG A 42 13.58 10.20 10.38
CA ARG A 42 14.40 11.31 9.88
C ARG A 42 14.93 11.03 8.47
N SER A 43 15.44 9.83 8.25
CA SER A 43 16.02 9.44 6.95
C SER A 43 14.98 9.38 5.84
N LEU A 44 13.73 9.07 6.18
CA LEU A 44 12.61 9.00 5.23
C LEU A 44 12.04 10.37 4.86
N ALA A 45 12.29 11.41 5.68
CA ALA A 45 11.85 12.78 5.46
C ALA A 45 10.38 12.88 5.00
N PRO A 46 9.40 12.44 5.81
CA PRO A 46 7.98 12.53 5.46
C PRO A 46 7.49 13.99 5.52
N ASP A 47 6.45 14.31 4.75
CA ASP A 47 5.78 15.61 4.83
C ASP A 47 4.90 15.71 6.08
N THR A 48 4.36 14.60 6.57
CA THR A 48 3.40 14.54 7.69
C THR A 48 3.58 13.26 8.52
N LEU A 49 3.32 13.36 9.82
CA LEU A 49 3.17 12.21 10.71
C LEU A 49 1.67 11.95 10.96
N VAL A 50 1.23 10.72 10.77
CA VAL A 50 -0.13 10.28 11.17
C VAL A 50 0.00 9.40 12.41
N ILE A 51 -0.58 9.81 13.52
CA ILE A 51 -0.44 9.12 14.81
C ILE A 51 -1.81 8.67 15.31
N ALA A 52 -2.01 7.36 15.41
CA ALA A 52 -3.16 6.78 16.07
C ALA A 52 -2.86 6.57 17.57
N THR A 53 -3.76 7.00 18.45
CA THR A 53 -3.61 6.92 19.91
C THR A 53 -4.91 6.53 20.58
N PRO A 54 -4.89 5.66 21.63
CA PRO A 54 -6.07 5.29 22.39
C PRO A 54 -6.44 6.32 23.49
N HIS A 55 -5.60 7.33 23.73
CA HIS A 55 -5.76 8.29 24.82
C HIS A 55 -6.33 9.64 24.38
N ALA A 56 -6.58 9.83 23.08
CA ALA A 56 -7.33 10.95 22.57
C ALA A 56 -8.82 10.84 22.96
N VAL A 57 -9.57 11.93 22.79
CA VAL A 57 -11.03 11.87 22.91
C VAL A 57 -11.55 10.77 21.98
N SER A 58 -12.28 9.82 22.56
CA SER A 58 -12.81 8.64 21.88
C SER A 58 -14.32 8.60 21.98
N TYR A 59 -14.98 8.27 20.88
CA TYR A 59 -16.42 8.13 20.78
C TYR A 59 -16.79 6.66 20.50
N ARG A 60 -18.06 6.31 20.74
CA ARG A 60 -18.54 4.94 20.49
C ARG A 60 -18.77 4.66 19.00
N ASP A 61 -19.19 5.66 18.27
CA ASP A 61 -19.78 5.60 16.93
C ASP A 61 -19.08 6.45 15.88
N CYS A 62 -18.02 7.17 16.25
CA CYS A 62 -17.21 7.94 15.31
C CYS A 62 -15.74 7.97 15.74
N PHE A 63 -14.88 8.34 14.80
CA PHE A 63 -13.47 8.64 15.06
C PHE A 63 -13.29 10.13 15.33
N ALA A 64 -12.34 10.48 16.20
CA ALA A 64 -11.93 11.87 16.38
C ALA A 64 -10.59 12.10 15.66
N ILE A 65 -10.50 13.21 14.94
CA ILE A 65 -9.29 13.63 14.23
C ILE A 65 -8.93 15.07 14.62
N SER A 66 -7.63 15.36 14.76
CA SER A 66 -7.20 16.73 15.04
C SER A 66 -7.28 17.59 13.77
N ALA A 67 -8.04 18.68 13.81
CA ALA A 67 -8.30 19.53 12.66
C ALA A 67 -7.91 21.02 12.86
N GLY A 68 -7.42 21.40 14.02
CA GLY A 68 -6.96 22.77 14.29
C GLY A 68 -5.64 23.10 13.60
N ARG A 69 -5.16 24.33 13.79
CA ARG A 69 -3.83 24.74 13.29
C ARG A 69 -2.68 24.11 14.07
N GLY A 70 -2.91 23.80 15.34
CA GLY A 70 -1.93 23.23 16.24
C GLY A 70 -2.38 23.37 17.69
N ALA A 71 -1.63 22.76 18.59
CA ALA A 71 -1.85 22.81 20.02
C ALA A 71 -0.53 22.63 20.80
N GLU A 72 -0.60 22.76 22.11
CA GLU A 72 0.49 22.45 23.02
C GLU A 72 -0.03 21.55 24.13
N GLY A 73 0.63 20.42 24.38
CA GLY A 73 0.41 19.54 25.52
C GLY A 73 1.58 19.58 26.48
N SER A 74 1.37 19.06 27.69
CA SER A 74 2.43 18.88 28.71
C SER A 74 2.26 17.59 29.47
N PHE A 75 3.32 17.14 30.13
CA PHE A 75 3.28 15.98 31.05
C PHE A 75 2.91 16.41 32.49
N ALA A 76 2.08 17.46 32.65
CA ALA A 76 1.65 17.93 33.95
C ALA A 76 0.91 16.85 34.76
N ASP A 77 0.04 16.09 34.12
CA ASP A 77 -0.71 14.97 34.75
C ASP A 77 0.21 13.84 35.26
N PHE A 78 1.46 13.82 34.79
CA PHE A 78 2.48 12.87 35.18
C PHE A 78 3.59 13.51 36.03
N GLY A 79 3.36 14.73 36.57
CA GLY A 79 4.28 15.42 37.46
C GLY A 79 5.42 16.17 36.80
N ALA A 80 5.42 16.31 35.47
CA ALA A 80 6.47 16.99 34.70
C ALA A 80 5.90 18.12 33.80
N PRO A 81 5.28 19.18 34.35
CA PRO A 81 4.65 20.26 33.59
C PRO A 81 5.60 21.05 32.70
N GLN A 82 6.90 21.00 32.98
CA GLN A 82 7.95 21.66 32.20
C GLN A 82 8.22 20.96 30.85
N VAL A 83 7.89 19.66 30.74
CA VAL A 83 8.02 18.92 29.48
C VAL A 83 6.78 19.21 28.64
N ARG A 84 6.95 20.00 27.60
CA ARG A 84 5.89 20.49 26.72
C ARG A 84 6.16 20.11 25.27
N ILE A 85 5.11 19.71 24.56
CA ILE A 85 5.14 19.36 23.16
C ILE A 85 4.18 20.28 22.39
N LYS A 86 4.72 21.17 21.57
CA LYS A 86 3.93 21.93 20.59
C LYS A 86 3.74 21.10 19.34
N VAL A 87 2.57 21.17 18.72
CA VAL A 87 2.28 20.48 17.47
C VAL A 87 1.66 21.45 16.48
N ARG A 88 2.02 21.29 15.20
CA ARG A 88 1.28 21.84 14.07
C ARG A 88 0.46 20.72 13.47
N TYR A 89 -0.82 20.95 13.25
CA TYR A 89 -1.67 19.95 12.63
C TYR A 89 -1.68 20.11 11.10
N ASP A 90 -1.74 19.00 10.37
CA ASP A 90 -1.97 18.97 8.93
C ASP A 90 -3.49 19.00 8.68
N ALA A 91 -4.05 20.21 8.70
CA ALA A 91 -5.49 20.42 8.55
C ALA A 91 -6.00 19.98 7.15
N ASP A 92 -5.16 20.10 6.12
CA ASP A 92 -5.51 19.69 4.76
C ASP A 92 -5.66 18.17 4.69
N LEU A 93 -4.69 17.43 5.22
CA LEU A 93 -4.77 15.97 5.25
C LEU A 93 -5.90 15.47 6.17
N ALA A 94 -6.09 16.09 7.32
CA ALA A 94 -7.21 15.76 8.22
C ALA A 94 -8.57 15.98 7.55
N GLY A 95 -8.74 17.07 6.82
CA GLY A 95 -9.93 17.39 6.05
C GLY A 95 -10.18 16.41 4.91
N GLU A 96 -9.11 15.99 4.22
CA GLU A 96 -9.22 15.01 3.14
C GLU A 96 -9.56 13.61 3.68
N ILE A 97 -8.96 13.19 4.81
CA ILE A 97 -9.32 11.94 5.50
C ILE A 97 -10.81 11.96 5.86
N SER A 98 -11.31 13.06 6.44
CA SER A 98 -12.72 13.20 6.80
C SER A 98 -13.64 13.10 5.59
N ARG A 99 -13.24 13.64 4.43
CA ARG A 99 -13.99 13.53 3.17
C ARG A 99 -14.06 12.09 2.64
N TRP A 100 -12.93 11.39 2.62
CA TRP A 100 -12.88 10.00 2.20
C TRP A 100 -13.67 9.09 3.15
N ALA A 101 -13.51 9.27 4.47
CA ALA A 101 -14.27 8.56 5.49
C ALA A 101 -15.79 8.76 5.30
N GLY A 102 -16.23 9.99 5.07
CA GLY A 102 -17.64 10.30 4.82
C GLY A 102 -18.21 9.63 3.55
N ARG A 103 -17.41 9.49 2.49
CA ARG A 103 -17.80 8.75 1.26
C ARG A 103 -18.02 7.25 1.53
N GLU A 104 -17.25 6.69 2.45
CA GLU A 104 -17.33 5.29 2.88
C GLU A 104 -18.35 5.08 4.04
N GLY A 105 -19.09 6.12 4.43
CA GLY A 105 -20.08 6.03 5.51
C GLY A 105 -19.48 6.04 6.92
N LEU A 106 -18.20 6.39 7.08
CA LEU A 106 -17.56 6.54 8.38
C LEU A 106 -17.79 7.94 8.94
N ALA A 107 -18.27 8.02 10.18
CA ALA A 107 -18.36 9.28 10.91
C ALA A 107 -17.00 9.67 11.50
N VAL A 108 -16.57 10.90 11.23
CA VAL A 108 -15.35 11.50 11.78
C VAL A 108 -15.68 12.85 12.40
N GLU A 109 -15.34 13.02 13.68
CA GLU A 109 -15.48 14.27 14.43
C GLU A 109 -14.16 15.04 14.38
N ALA A 110 -14.22 16.24 13.79
CA ALA A 110 -13.06 17.11 13.63
C ALA A 110 -13.30 18.54 14.17
N SER A 111 -14.53 18.85 14.60
CA SER A 111 -14.91 20.19 15.06
C SER A 111 -14.76 20.40 16.58
N ASP A 112 -14.69 19.30 17.36
CA ASP A 112 -14.53 19.41 18.82
C ASP A 112 -13.10 19.85 19.17
N GLU A 113 -12.98 21.02 19.82
CA GLU A 113 -11.68 21.57 20.23
C GLU A 113 -10.90 20.61 21.15
N ARG A 114 -11.59 19.76 21.93
CA ARG A 114 -10.96 18.72 22.76
C ARG A 114 -10.19 17.71 21.90
N CYS A 115 -10.59 17.50 20.66
CA CYS A 115 -9.86 16.68 19.71
C CYS A 115 -8.49 17.25 19.32
N ASN A 116 -8.20 18.50 19.65
CA ASN A 116 -6.93 19.12 19.32
C ASN A 116 -5.91 19.08 20.48
N VAL A 117 -6.32 18.70 21.70
CA VAL A 117 -5.39 18.62 22.84
C VAL A 117 -4.48 17.42 22.70
N PRO A 118 -3.14 17.56 22.67
CA PRO A 118 -2.22 16.43 22.61
C PRO A 118 -2.31 15.58 23.88
N ASP A 119 -2.46 14.27 23.70
CA ASP A 119 -2.38 13.26 24.78
C ASP A 119 -0.99 12.62 24.84
N HIS A 120 -0.70 11.90 25.93
CA HIS A 120 0.63 11.29 26.11
C HIS A 120 0.95 10.20 25.07
N GLY A 121 -0.06 9.49 24.54
CA GLY A 121 0.15 8.52 23.47
C GLY A 121 0.65 9.15 22.18
N MET A 122 0.31 10.42 21.92
CA MET A 122 0.85 11.22 20.85
C MET A 122 2.17 11.91 21.25
N MET A 123 2.22 12.48 22.45
CA MET A 123 3.37 13.29 22.88
C MET A 123 4.65 12.47 23.06
N ILE A 124 4.56 11.21 23.49
CA ILE A 124 5.75 10.36 23.71
C ILE A 124 6.47 10.05 22.39
N PRO A 125 5.84 9.55 21.33
CA PRO A 125 6.52 9.40 20.05
C PRO A 125 7.12 10.70 19.54
N LEU A 126 6.38 11.82 19.66
CA LEU A 126 6.85 13.13 19.22
C LEU A 126 8.06 13.63 20.02
N TYR A 127 8.17 13.28 21.30
CA TYR A 127 9.35 13.60 22.12
C TYR A 127 10.64 13.08 21.46
N PHE A 128 10.69 11.78 21.14
CA PHE A 128 11.85 11.15 20.51
C PHE A 128 12.08 11.63 19.07
N ILE A 129 11.01 11.80 18.29
CA ILE A 129 11.12 12.27 16.90
C ILE A 129 11.70 13.68 16.85
N ARG A 130 11.33 14.55 17.77
CA ARG A 130 11.84 15.92 17.84
C ARG A 130 13.26 16.02 18.36
N GLU A 131 13.69 15.11 19.23
CA GLU A 131 15.12 15.01 19.60
C GLU A 131 16.02 14.80 18.38
N GLN A 132 15.49 14.23 17.30
CA GLN A 132 16.18 14.08 16.00
C GLN A 132 16.01 15.28 15.05
N GLY A 133 15.43 16.39 15.52
CA GLY A 133 15.26 17.61 14.74
C GLY A 133 14.12 17.57 13.72
N ILE A 134 13.19 16.62 13.82
CA ILE A 134 12.05 16.50 12.92
C ILE A 134 10.88 17.35 13.46
N ASP A 135 10.47 18.36 12.72
CA ASP A 135 9.30 19.20 13.02
C ASP A 135 8.38 19.34 11.80
N VAL A 136 7.65 18.26 11.51
CA VAL A 136 6.65 18.21 10.44
C VAL A 136 5.25 18.28 11.01
N PRO A 137 4.23 18.66 10.22
CA PRO A 137 2.84 18.61 10.63
C PRO A 137 2.39 17.20 11.06
N VAL A 138 1.35 17.15 11.88
CA VAL A 138 0.83 15.90 12.44
C VAL A 138 -0.68 15.81 12.20
N VAL A 139 -1.17 14.61 11.89
CA VAL A 139 -2.57 14.25 12.02
C VAL A 139 -2.69 13.28 13.19
N ARG A 140 -3.43 13.64 14.25
CA ARG A 140 -3.75 12.72 15.34
C ARG A 140 -5.12 12.09 15.10
N ILE A 141 -5.20 10.80 15.30
CA ILE A 141 -6.42 10.00 15.14
C ILE A 141 -6.69 9.24 16.43
N SER A 142 -7.94 9.30 16.92
CA SER A 142 -8.38 8.48 18.03
C SER A 142 -8.75 7.07 17.55
N ILE A 143 -8.76 6.12 18.49
CA ILE A 143 -9.54 4.90 18.33
C ILE A 143 -11.02 5.19 18.61
N SER A 144 -11.91 4.23 18.28
CA SER A 144 -13.34 4.36 18.54
C SER A 144 -13.96 3.05 19.06
N GLY A 145 -15.23 3.10 19.47
CA GLY A 145 -16.01 1.92 19.84
C GLY A 145 -16.53 1.10 18.64
N LEU A 146 -16.21 1.51 17.42
CA LEU A 146 -16.58 0.81 16.19
C LEU A 146 -15.82 -0.52 16.03
N SER A 147 -16.31 -1.40 15.14
CA SER A 147 -15.68 -2.71 14.89
C SER A 147 -14.28 -2.60 14.28
N PRO A 148 -13.48 -3.69 14.32
CA PRO A 148 -12.18 -3.75 13.66
C PRO A 148 -12.20 -3.35 12.19
N ASP A 149 -13.25 -3.75 11.44
CA ASP A 149 -13.36 -3.45 10.02
C ASP A 149 -13.47 -1.94 9.74
N PHE A 150 -14.12 -1.17 10.61
CA PHE A 150 -14.16 0.28 10.48
C PHE A 150 -12.80 0.92 10.77
N HIS A 151 -11.99 0.35 11.66
CA HIS A 151 -10.61 0.81 11.88
C HIS A 151 -9.75 0.53 10.65
N ARG A 152 -9.89 -0.65 10.03
CA ARG A 152 -9.27 -0.99 8.75
C ARG A 152 -9.67 0.00 7.66
N LEU A 153 -10.96 0.25 7.49
CA LEU A 153 -11.49 1.17 6.49
C LEU A 153 -10.98 2.60 6.67
N LEU A 154 -10.86 3.07 7.93
CA LEU A 154 -10.23 4.36 8.22
C LEU A 154 -8.76 4.38 7.75
N GLY A 155 -8.02 3.30 7.96
CA GLY A 155 -6.64 3.17 7.45
C GLY A 155 -6.56 3.32 5.93
N GLN A 156 -7.47 2.71 5.18
CA GLN A 156 -7.58 2.86 3.73
C GLN A 156 -7.91 4.32 3.34
N CYS A 157 -8.84 4.96 4.06
CA CYS A 157 -9.19 6.38 3.83
C CYS A 157 -7.99 7.32 4.06
N ILE A 158 -7.15 7.04 5.07
CA ILE A 158 -5.91 7.81 5.32
C ILE A 158 -4.99 7.74 4.10
N HIS A 159 -4.79 6.53 3.56
CA HIS A 159 -3.91 6.36 2.41
C HIS A 159 -4.45 7.07 1.16
N ARG A 160 -5.75 6.89 0.83
CA ARG A 160 -6.41 7.58 -0.29
C ARG A 160 -6.37 9.10 -0.15
N ALA A 161 -6.52 9.63 1.07
CA ALA A 161 -6.41 11.07 1.33
C ALA A 161 -5.00 11.59 1.06
N ALA A 162 -3.97 10.86 1.48
CA ALA A 162 -2.58 11.21 1.20
C ALA A 162 -2.28 11.16 -0.31
N GLU A 163 -2.82 10.19 -1.03
CA GLU A 163 -2.72 10.09 -2.50
C GLU A 163 -3.36 11.30 -3.19
N ALA A 164 -4.57 11.66 -2.80
CA ALA A 164 -5.28 12.79 -3.39
C ALA A 164 -4.54 14.12 -3.23
N LEU A 165 -3.74 14.27 -2.17
CA LEU A 165 -2.93 15.46 -1.89
C LEU A 165 -1.47 15.34 -2.36
N GLY A 166 -1.03 14.17 -2.86
CA GLY A 166 0.39 13.91 -3.14
C GLY A 166 1.28 14.03 -1.89
N ARG A 167 0.75 13.76 -0.70
CA ARG A 167 1.39 13.98 0.60
C ARG A 167 2.13 12.73 1.07
N SER A 168 3.46 12.80 1.21
CA SER A 168 4.20 11.70 1.82
C SER A 168 4.03 11.67 3.34
N TYR A 169 3.90 10.48 3.92
CA TYR A 169 3.67 10.34 5.35
C TYR A 169 4.27 9.06 5.95
N VAL A 170 4.43 9.07 7.27
CA VAL A 170 4.64 7.87 8.07
C VAL A 170 3.44 7.66 9.00
N PHE A 171 3.13 6.42 9.31
CA PHE A 171 2.08 6.07 10.25
C PHE A 171 2.66 5.55 11.56
N ILE A 172 2.16 6.03 12.69
CA ILE A 172 2.57 5.60 14.03
C ILE A 172 1.34 5.11 14.79
N ALA A 173 1.31 3.81 15.06
CA ALA A 173 0.33 3.21 15.95
C ALA A 173 0.89 3.23 17.38
N SER A 174 0.46 4.19 18.18
CA SER A 174 0.86 4.33 19.57
C SER A 174 -0.04 3.48 20.46
N GLY A 175 0.54 2.48 21.14
CA GLY A 175 -0.23 1.55 21.96
C GLY A 175 0.65 0.56 22.71
N ASP A 176 0.33 0.33 23.97
CA ASP A 176 0.94 -0.73 24.78
C ASP A 176 0.26 -2.07 24.48
N LEU A 177 0.97 -3.17 24.65
CA LEU A 177 0.42 -4.51 24.62
C LEU A 177 -0.33 -4.81 25.92
N SER A 178 -0.34 -6.05 26.38
CA SER A 178 -1.06 -6.42 27.61
C SER A 178 -0.57 -5.62 28.81
N HIS A 179 -1.51 -5.16 29.63
CA HIS A 179 -1.24 -4.56 30.95
C HIS A 179 -1.30 -5.60 32.08
N LYS A 180 -1.45 -6.89 31.79
CA LYS A 180 -1.68 -7.95 32.76
C LYS A 180 -0.65 -9.07 32.66
N LEU A 181 0.63 -8.71 32.81
CA LEU A 181 1.76 -9.63 32.66
C LEU A 181 2.43 -10.03 34.00
N LEU A 182 2.17 -9.32 35.09
CA LEU A 182 2.74 -9.60 36.41
C LEU A 182 1.67 -9.48 37.48
N GLU A 183 1.69 -10.37 38.49
CA GLU A 183 0.76 -10.32 39.63
C GLU A 183 0.89 -9.02 40.42
N GLU A 184 2.11 -8.55 40.62
CA GLU A 184 2.46 -7.32 41.34
C GLU A 184 2.39 -6.07 40.43
N GLY A 185 2.01 -6.25 39.15
CA GLY A 185 1.83 -5.17 38.21
C GLY A 185 0.60 -4.32 38.49
N PRO A 186 0.47 -3.13 37.90
CA PRO A 186 -0.61 -2.19 38.17
C PRO A 186 -2.01 -2.72 37.83
N TYR A 187 -2.12 -3.75 37.00
CA TYR A 187 -3.38 -4.36 36.57
C TYR A 187 -3.48 -5.86 36.92
N GLY A 188 -2.47 -6.41 37.62
CA GLY A 188 -2.38 -7.82 37.98
C GLY A 188 -1.96 -8.71 36.79
N LEU A 189 -2.14 -10.02 36.96
CA LEU A 189 -1.85 -11.04 35.94
C LEU A 189 -3.14 -11.61 35.36
N SER A 190 -3.15 -11.85 34.05
CA SER A 190 -4.15 -12.74 33.43
C SER A 190 -3.44 -13.78 32.57
N ALA A 191 -4.05 -14.95 32.41
CA ALA A 191 -3.52 -15.99 31.54
C ALA A 191 -3.48 -15.55 30.06
N GLU A 192 -4.38 -14.66 29.68
CA GLU A 192 -4.48 -14.11 28.33
C GLU A 192 -3.37 -13.09 28.02
N GLY A 193 -2.82 -12.39 29.04
CA GLY A 193 -1.83 -11.35 28.86
C GLY A 193 -0.58 -11.80 28.08
N PRO A 194 0.19 -12.77 28.60
CA PRO A 194 1.38 -13.26 27.89
C PRO A 194 1.06 -13.91 26.54
N VAL A 195 -0.12 -14.52 26.40
CA VAL A 195 -0.56 -15.12 25.12
C VAL A 195 -0.87 -14.04 24.10
N PHE A 196 -1.49 -12.93 24.51
CA PHE A 196 -1.76 -11.77 23.66
C PHE A 196 -0.46 -11.20 23.10
N ASP A 197 0.49 -10.89 23.98
CA ASP A 197 1.78 -10.32 23.57
C ASP A 197 2.52 -11.26 22.61
N CYS A 198 2.53 -12.57 22.88
CA CYS A 198 3.12 -13.56 22.00
C CYS A 198 2.45 -13.58 20.61
N ARG A 199 1.12 -13.48 20.54
CA ARG A 199 0.38 -13.44 19.26
C ARG A 199 0.69 -12.19 18.46
N ILE A 200 0.67 -11.01 19.08
CA ILE A 200 1.03 -9.74 18.42
C ILE A 200 2.45 -9.80 17.84
N ARG A 201 3.42 -10.27 18.65
CA ARG A 201 4.81 -10.41 18.20
C ARG A 201 4.94 -11.38 17.01
N LYS A 202 4.21 -12.50 17.01
CA LYS A 202 4.18 -13.42 15.87
C LYS A 202 3.61 -12.78 14.60
N ILE A 203 2.54 -11.99 14.72
CA ILE A 203 1.97 -11.23 13.59
C ILE A 203 3.03 -10.30 12.99
N VAL A 204 3.74 -9.56 13.86
CA VAL A 204 4.84 -8.70 13.42
C VAL A 204 5.96 -9.51 12.76
N GLN A 205 6.44 -10.58 13.38
CA GLN A 205 7.53 -11.42 12.86
C GLN A 205 7.19 -12.06 11.51
N ASN A 206 5.92 -12.39 11.28
CA ASN A 206 5.46 -12.95 10.01
C ASN A 206 5.23 -11.90 8.91
N GLY A 207 5.25 -10.60 9.25
CA GLY A 207 4.98 -9.54 8.28
C GLY A 207 3.54 -9.50 7.77
N ASP A 208 2.59 -10.03 8.54
CA ASP A 208 1.18 -10.12 8.15
C ASP A 208 0.29 -9.20 9.00
N PRO A 209 0.11 -7.92 8.61
CA PRO A 209 -0.77 -7.00 9.34
C PRO A 209 -2.23 -7.46 9.40
N ALA A 210 -2.70 -8.30 8.48
CA ALA A 210 -4.07 -8.82 8.50
C ALA A 210 -4.32 -9.70 9.75
N GLY A 211 -3.28 -10.28 10.32
CA GLY A 211 -3.35 -11.06 11.56
C GLY A 211 -3.93 -10.28 12.76
N PHE A 212 -3.85 -8.95 12.77
CA PHE A 212 -4.46 -8.12 13.83
C PHE A 212 -5.99 -8.20 13.87
N PHE A 213 -6.64 -8.65 12.81
CA PHE A 213 -8.09 -8.84 12.76
C PHE A 213 -8.54 -10.23 13.24
N ALA A 214 -7.61 -11.18 13.41
CA ALA A 214 -7.91 -12.54 13.85
C ALA A 214 -8.04 -12.70 15.39
N LEU A 215 -7.88 -11.60 16.15
CA LEU A 215 -7.90 -11.61 17.61
C LEU A 215 -9.32 -11.33 18.12
N GLU A 216 -9.86 -12.26 18.92
CA GLU A 216 -11.19 -12.13 19.51
C GLU A 216 -11.25 -11.01 20.56
N GLU A 217 -12.26 -10.16 20.51
CA GLU A 217 -12.40 -9.02 21.43
C GLU A 217 -12.48 -9.42 22.91
N ALA A 218 -13.14 -10.55 23.22
CA ALA A 218 -13.24 -11.03 24.60
C ALA A 218 -11.87 -11.43 25.16
N PHE A 219 -11.01 -12.01 24.31
CA PHE A 219 -9.63 -12.34 24.64
C PHE A 219 -8.79 -11.07 24.86
N CYS A 220 -8.89 -10.10 23.95
CA CYS A 220 -8.16 -8.83 24.05
C CYS A 220 -8.55 -8.03 25.30
N ARG A 221 -9.85 -7.98 25.64
CA ARG A 221 -10.32 -7.34 26.88
C ARG A 221 -9.71 -7.95 28.15
N LYS A 222 -9.50 -9.27 28.19
CA LYS A 222 -8.87 -9.94 29.34
C LYS A 222 -7.37 -9.64 29.43
N ALA A 223 -6.70 -9.44 28.31
CA ALA A 223 -5.31 -8.98 28.26
C ALA A 223 -5.18 -7.50 28.68
N ALA A 224 -6.28 -6.73 28.67
CA ALA A 224 -6.30 -5.28 28.98
C ALA A 224 -5.27 -4.48 28.17
N GLU A 225 -5.20 -4.73 26.87
CA GLU A 225 -4.35 -4.01 25.94
C GLU A 225 -4.97 -2.67 25.52
N CYS A 226 -4.17 -1.75 24.96
CA CYS A 226 -4.67 -0.49 24.43
C CYS A 226 -4.21 -0.21 22.96
N GLY A 227 -3.36 -1.05 22.39
CA GLY A 227 -2.74 -0.80 21.09
C GLY A 227 -3.49 -1.37 19.89
N LEU A 228 -4.25 -2.47 20.05
CA LEU A 228 -4.78 -3.27 18.95
C LEU A 228 -5.61 -2.46 17.95
N ARG A 229 -6.46 -1.55 18.41
CA ARG A 229 -7.26 -0.71 17.50
C ARG A 229 -6.40 0.21 16.64
N GLY A 230 -5.32 0.76 17.18
CA GLY A 230 -4.32 1.52 16.43
C GLY A 230 -3.59 0.64 15.40
N PHE A 231 -3.26 -0.62 15.77
CA PHE A 231 -2.64 -1.59 14.86
C PHE A 231 -3.59 -2.00 13.72
N GLN A 232 -4.89 -2.07 13.97
CA GLN A 232 -5.91 -2.34 12.95
C GLN A 232 -6.06 -1.17 11.95
N ILE A 233 -5.97 0.09 12.41
CA ILE A 233 -5.89 1.24 11.50
C ILE A 233 -4.62 1.15 10.65
N MET A 234 -3.47 0.86 11.28
CA MET A 234 -2.19 0.69 10.59
C MET A 234 -2.27 -0.41 9.52
N ALA A 235 -2.91 -1.54 9.83
CA ALA A 235 -3.09 -2.63 8.87
C ALA A 235 -3.89 -2.18 7.64
N GLY A 236 -4.92 -1.34 7.81
CA GLY A 236 -5.66 -0.73 6.71
C GLY A 236 -4.81 0.23 5.86
N VAL A 237 -3.88 0.97 6.49
CA VAL A 237 -2.90 1.82 5.79
C VAL A 237 -1.92 0.98 4.95
N LEU A 238 -1.53 -0.19 5.46
CA LEU A 238 -0.56 -1.10 4.83
C LEU A 238 -1.19 -2.05 3.80
N GLU A 239 -2.51 -2.09 3.70
CA GLU A 239 -3.22 -3.03 2.83
C GLU A 239 -2.82 -2.86 1.36
N GLY A 240 -2.60 -3.99 0.67
CA GLY A 240 -2.15 -4.01 -0.71
C GLY A 240 -0.69 -3.63 -0.94
N LYS A 241 0.10 -3.40 0.13
CA LYS A 241 1.51 -3.02 0.01
C LYS A 241 2.44 -4.18 0.35
N SER A 242 3.54 -4.27 -0.38
CA SER A 242 4.64 -5.15 0.01
C SER A 242 5.38 -4.54 1.20
N VAL A 243 5.37 -5.24 2.34
CA VAL A 243 5.99 -4.75 3.57
C VAL A 243 6.98 -5.77 4.13
N ARG A 244 8.07 -5.28 4.67
CA ARG A 244 8.97 -6.05 5.52
C ARG A 244 8.83 -5.54 6.94
N SER A 245 8.50 -6.42 7.87
CA SER A 245 8.38 -6.09 9.29
C SER A 245 9.66 -6.41 10.07
N GLU A 246 9.84 -5.70 11.16
CA GLU A 246 10.93 -5.89 12.12
C GLU A 246 10.39 -5.69 13.54
N GLU A 247 10.59 -6.67 14.42
CA GLU A 247 10.48 -6.46 15.87
C GLU A 247 11.78 -5.79 16.33
N VAL A 248 11.71 -4.50 16.65
CA VAL A 248 12.88 -3.71 17.08
C VAL A 248 13.22 -3.98 18.52
N SER A 249 12.22 -4.02 19.40
CA SER A 249 12.37 -4.42 20.81
C SER A 249 11.06 -4.88 21.43
N TYR A 250 11.18 -5.71 22.46
CA TYR A 250 10.09 -6.05 23.35
C TYR A 250 10.63 -6.22 24.77
N GLU A 251 9.95 -5.64 25.78
CA GLU A 251 10.21 -5.83 27.20
C GLU A 251 8.94 -5.51 28.01
N ALA A 252 8.86 -6.04 29.25
CA ALA A 252 7.69 -5.87 30.12
C ALA A 252 8.04 -5.82 31.61
N PRO A 253 8.99 -5.02 32.05
CA PRO A 253 9.48 -5.07 33.44
C PRO A 253 8.47 -4.60 34.48
N PHE A 254 7.41 -3.90 34.05
CA PHE A 254 6.37 -3.33 34.94
C PHE A 254 5.00 -4.00 34.77
N GLY A 255 4.95 -5.19 34.16
CA GLY A 255 3.70 -5.90 33.94
C GLY A 255 2.89 -5.37 32.76
N VAL A 256 3.46 -4.48 31.95
CA VAL A 256 2.92 -3.94 30.70
C VAL A 256 3.87 -4.27 29.57
N GLY A 257 3.36 -4.79 28.47
CA GLY A 257 4.15 -5.15 27.29
C GLY A 257 4.48 -3.93 26.45
N TYR A 258 5.75 -3.64 26.29
CA TYR A 258 6.30 -2.54 25.49
C TYR A 258 6.93 -3.10 24.21
N LEU A 259 6.20 -3.03 23.11
CA LEU A 259 6.66 -3.46 21.78
C LEU A 259 7.03 -2.25 20.94
N VAL A 260 8.23 -2.24 20.38
CA VAL A 260 8.59 -1.37 19.25
C VAL A 260 8.76 -2.23 18.02
N ALA A 261 7.98 -1.95 16.97
CA ALA A 261 8.04 -2.66 15.71
C ALA A 261 7.97 -1.69 14.52
N ALA A 262 8.56 -2.10 13.41
CA ALA A 262 8.59 -1.35 12.17
C ALA A 262 8.01 -2.17 11.03
N TYR A 263 7.26 -1.52 10.14
CA TYR A 263 6.84 -2.01 8.85
C TYR A 263 7.42 -1.09 7.78
N HIS A 264 8.46 -1.58 7.12
CA HIS A 264 9.10 -0.88 6.02
C HIS A 264 8.35 -1.21 4.74
N THR A 265 7.80 -0.20 4.10
CA THR A 265 7.25 -0.36 2.75
C THR A 265 8.43 -0.52 1.80
N ALA A 266 8.49 -1.64 1.08
CA ALA A 266 9.36 -1.73 -0.06
C ALA A 266 8.93 -0.65 -1.05
N GLU A 267 9.88 0.06 -1.69
CA GLU A 267 9.53 0.71 -2.95
C GLU A 267 9.02 -0.41 -3.84
N GLU A 268 7.71 -0.43 -4.10
CA GLU A 268 7.23 -1.16 -5.25
C GLU A 268 7.93 -0.52 -6.43
N LYS A 269 8.97 -1.18 -6.91
CA LYS A 269 9.49 -0.85 -8.22
C LYS A 269 8.33 -1.19 -9.13
N GLU A 270 7.65 -0.16 -9.62
CA GLU A 270 6.69 -0.33 -10.69
C GLU A 270 7.33 -1.23 -11.73
N ASP A 271 6.60 -2.25 -12.18
CA ASP A 271 7.11 -3.14 -13.22
C ASP A 271 7.66 -2.28 -14.36
N PRO A 272 8.93 -2.43 -14.75
CA PRO A 272 9.57 -1.51 -15.70
C PRO A 272 8.90 -1.47 -17.07
N TYR A 273 8.18 -2.52 -17.47
CA TYR A 273 7.40 -2.55 -18.70
C TYR A 273 6.16 -1.65 -18.58
N VAL A 274 5.47 -1.77 -17.45
CA VAL A 274 4.27 -0.97 -17.15
C VAL A 274 4.65 0.50 -16.94
N ALA A 275 5.70 0.78 -16.18
CA ALA A 275 6.22 2.13 -15.96
C ALA A 275 6.57 2.83 -17.28
N LEU A 276 7.17 2.10 -18.23
CA LEU A 276 7.52 2.62 -19.53
C LEU A 276 6.29 2.95 -20.38
N ALA A 277 5.29 2.06 -20.38
CA ALA A 277 4.03 2.26 -21.09
C ALA A 277 3.27 3.49 -20.57
N ARG A 278 3.15 3.62 -19.24
CA ARG A 278 2.54 4.76 -18.56
C ARG A 278 3.24 6.06 -18.94
N LYS A 279 4.56 6.10 -18.76
CA LYS A 279 5.37 7.28 -19.03
C LYS A 279 5.27 7.73 -20.49
N SER A 280 5.18 6.78 -21.42
CA SER A 280 5.03 7.06 -22.84
C SER A 280 3.69 7.72 -23.16
N LEU A 281 2.58 7.12 -22.73
CA LEU A 281 1.25 7.67 -22.99
C LEU A 281 1.05 9.02 -22.30
N GLU A 282 1.43 9.15 -21.05
CA GLU A 282 1.32 10.40 -20.31
C GLU A 282 2.13 11.54 -20.96
N HIS A 283 3.34 11.22 -21.39
CA HIS A 283 4.18 12.20 -22.10
C HIS A 283 3.47 12.66 -23.39
N TYR A 284 3.00 11.72 -24.21
CA TYR A 284 2.33 12.03 -25.47
C TYR A 284 1.07 12.89 -25.26
N ILE A 285 0.21 12.51 -24.32
CA ILE A 285 -1.04 13.25 -24.03
C ILE A 285 -0.77 14.68 -23.56
N ARG A 286 0.33 14.91 -22.84
CA ARG A 286 0.70 16.26 -22.35
C ARG A 286 1.47 17.10 -23.35
N THR A 287 2.21 16.48 -24.27
CA THR A 287 3.18 17.22 -25.13
C THR A 287 2.95 17.05 -26.61
N ASP A 288 2.05 16.17 -27.03
CA ASP A 288 1.81 15.76 -28.43
C ASP A 288 3.08 15.28 -29.14
N SER A 289 4.03 14.70 -28.39
CA SER A 289 5.28 14.18 -28.91
C SER A 289 5.61 12.82 -28.33
N LEU A 290 6.24 11.96 -29.15
CA LEU A 290 6.68 10.63 -28.68
C LEU A 290 7.83 10.78 -27.68
N LEU A 291 7.75 9.99 -26.61
CA LEU A 291 8.83 9.89 -25.62
C LEU A 291 10.04 9.21 -26.25
N THR A 292 11.20 9.85 -26.17
CA THR A 292 12.48 9.21 -26.50
C THR A 292 12.78 8.12 -25.47
N GLN A 293 13.36 7.00 -25.93
CA GLN A 293 13.71 5.89 -25.04
C GLN A 293 14.56 6.40 -23.86
N PRO A 294 14.10 6.23 -22.61
CA PRO A 294 14.83 6.68 -21.42
C PRO A 294 16.14 5.89 -21.25
N GLU A 295 17.15 6.54 -20.67
CA GLU A 295 18.37 5.87 -20.24
C GLU A 295 18.14 5.04 -18.97
N GLY A 296 18.96 4.01 -18.76
CA GLY A 296 18.93 3.18 -17.54
C GLY A 296 17.79 2.16 -17.49
N LEU A 297 17.14 1.86 -18.60
CA LEU A 297 16.18 0.76 -18.70
C LEU A 297 16.88 -0.60 -18.49
N PRO A 298 16.18 -1.60 -17.92
CA PRO A 298 16.69 -2.96 -17.80
C PRO A 298 17.12 -3.53 -19.18
N PRO A 299 18.17 -4.36 -19.24
CA PRO A 299 18.66 -4.98 -20.48
C PRO A 299 17.58 -5.76 -21.24
N GLU A 300 16.63 -6.37 -20.52
CA GLU A 300 15.51 -7.10 -21.13
C GLU A 300 14.64 -6.22 -22.02
N LEU A 301 14.55 -4.92 -21.75
CA LEU A 301 13.81 -3.96 -22.56
C LEU A 301 14.61 -3.42 -23.74
N THR A 302 15.94 -3.36 -23.63
CA THR A 302 16.82 -2.73 -24.62
C THR A 302 17.47 -3.72 -25.58
N ASP A 303 17.72 -4.96 -25.14
CA ASP A 303 18.53 -5.93 -25.88
C ASP A 303 17.67 -7.03 -26.55
N ARG A 304 16.36 -6.99 -26.33
CA ARG A 304 15.42 -7.99 -26.86
C ARG A 304 14.42 -7.36 -27.82
N ARG A 305 13.97 -8.18 -28.77
CA ARG A 305 12.87 -7.89 -29.70
C ARG A 305 11.72 -8.86 -29.45
N GLY A 306 10.50 -8.40 -29.56
CA GLY A 306 9.31 -9.23 -29.43
C GLY A 306 8.05 -8.46 -29.78
N GLY A 307 6.95 -9.17 -30.02
CA GLY A 307 5.64 -8.56 -30.12
C GLY A 307 5.22 -8.05 -28.73
N VAL A 308 4.51 -6.95 -28.68
CA VAL A 308 4.02 -6.33 -27.42
C VAL A 308 2.59 -5.87 -27.60
N PHE A 309 1.73 -6.15 -26.63
CA PHE A 309 0.42 -5.51 -26.51
C PHE A 309 0.41 -4.63 -25.27
N VAL A 310 -0.14 -3.43 -25.41
CA VAL A 310 -0.42 -2.55 -24.27
C VAL A 310 -1.92 -2.42 -24.10
N SER A 311 -2.40 -2.71 -22.92
CA SER A 311 -3.82 -2.56 -22.56
C SER A 311 -3.99 -1.51 -21.47
N LEU A 312 -5.00 -0.67 -21.66
CA LEU A 312 -5.42 0.39 -20.75
C LEU A 312 -6.80 0.03 -20.19
N LYS A 313 -6.99 0.21 -18.90
CA LYS A 313 -8.30 -0.02 -18.25
C LYS A 313 -8.64 1.15 -17.32
N ILE A 314 -9.94 1.38 -17.10
CA ILE A 314 -10.48 2.24 -16.03
C ILE A 314 -11.48 1.40 -15.25
N ASP A 315 -11.36 1.34 -13.93
CA ASP A 315 -12.23 0.52 -13.05
C ASP A 315 -12.37 -0.93 -13.54
N GLY A 316 -11.27 -1.53 -13.99
CA GLY A 316 -11.22 -2.89 -14.53
C GLY A 316 -11.79 -3.06 -15.94
N GLN A 317 -12.45 -2.06 -16.50
CA GLN A 317 -13.03 -2.09 -17.86
C GLN A 317 -12.02 -1.66 -18.92
N LEU A 318 -12.00 -2.35 -20.05
CA LEU A 318 -11.08 -2.03 -21.15
C LEU A 318 -11.33 -0.61 -21.66
N ARG A 319 -10.25 0.19 -21.78
CA ARG A 319 -10.26 1.58 -22.28
C ARG A 319 -9.44 1.75 -23.56
N GLY A 320 -8.54 0.84 -23.86
CA GLY A 320 -7.74 0.78 -25.08
C GLY A 320 -6.82 -0.42 -25.07
N CYS A 321 -6.56 -1.00 -26.23
CA CYS A 321 -5.60 -2.11 -26.36
C CYS A 321 -5.10 -2.18 -27.80
N ILE A 322 -3.81 -1.94 -28.01
CA ILE A 322 -3.11 -2.07 -29.29
C ILE A 322 -1.81 -2.83 -29.06
N GLY A 323 -1.38 -3.56 -30.08
CA GLY A 323 -0.12 -4.26 -30.04
C GLY A 323 0.35 -4.79 -31.38
N THR A 324 1.60 -5.26 -31.37
CA THR A 324 2.28 -5.88 -32.50
C THR A 324 2.51 -7.36 -32.21
N ILE A 325 2.21 -8.23 -33.16
CA ILE A 325 2.41 -9.68 -33.03
C ILE A 325 3.90 -10.03 -33.29
N GLN A 326 4.51 -9.31 -34.21
CA GLN A 326 5.93 -9.41 -34.54
C GLN A 326 6.60 -8.08 -34.25
N PRO A 327 7.88 -8.08 -33.85
CA PRO A 327 8.59 -6.85 -33.57
C PRO A 327 8.73 -5.97 -34.82
N VAL A 328 8.22 -4.76 -34.73
CA VAL A 328 8.34 -3.72 -35.76
C VAL A 328 9.48 -2.77 -35.41
N ARG A 329 9.82 -2.69 -34.12
CA ARG A 329 10.90 -1.83 -33.60
C ARG A 329 12.14 -2.64 -33.27
N GLU A 330 13.23 -1.95 -32.99
CA GLU A 330 14.52 -2.59 -32.70
C GLU A 330 14.60 -3.20 -31.31
N THR A 331 13.78 -2.71 -30.36
CA THR A 331 13.78 -3.14 -28.96
C THR A 331 12.36 -3.31 -28.41
N LEU A 332 12.19 -4.09 -27.33
CA LEU A 332 10.93 -4.16 -26.60
C LEU A 332 10.52 -2.78 -26.07
N ALA A 333 11.48 -1.98 -25.61
CA ALA A 333 11.20 -0.61 -25.16
C ALA A 333 10.57 0.22 -26.29
N GLY A 334 11.09 0.13 -27.50
CA GLY A 334 10.54 0.82 -28.67
C GLY A 334 9.12 0.37 -29.01
N GLU A 335 8.81 -0.94 -28.90
CA GLU A 335 7.44 -1.45 -29.09
C GLU A 335 6.49 -0.92 -28.01
N ILE A 336 6.89 -0.95 -26.73
CA ILE A 336 6.08 -0.46 -25.62
C ILE A 336 5.78 1.03 -25.78
N LEU A 337 6.79 1.85 -26.10
CA LEU A 337 6.64 3.28 -26.26
C LEU A 337 5.59 3.64 -27.31
N HIS A 338 5.61 2.97 -28.45
CA HIS A 338 4.67 3.21 -29.53
C HIS A 338 3.28 2.61 -29.25
N ASN A 339 3.23 1.35 -28.79
CA ASN A 339 1.97 0.68 -28.59
C ASN A 339 1.16 1.28 -27.41
N ALA A 340 1.82 1.87 -26.42
CA ALA A 340 1.16 2.61 -25.34
C ALA A 340 0.42 3.85 -25.89
N VAL A 341 1.06 4.60 -26.75
CA VAL A 341 0.44 5.77 -27.41
C VAL A 341 -0.70 5.31 -28.32
N SER A 342 -0.46 4.32 -29.18
CA SER A 342 -1.51 3.81 -30.08
C SER A 342 -2.71 3.23 -29.31
N ALA A 343 -2.48 2.54 -28.17
CA ALA A 343 -3.56 2.04 -27.32
C ALA A 343 -4.42 3.17 -26.73
N GLY A 344 -3.81 4.30 -26.42
CA GLY A 344 -4.51 5.47 -25.89
C GLY A 344 -5.17 6.36 -26.95
N THR A 345 -4.69 6.33 -28.19
CA THR A 345 -5.10 7.35 -29.21
C THR A 345 -5.62 6.78 -30.51
N GLU A 346 -5.30 5.54 -30.86
CA GLU A 346 -5.59 4.94 -32.17
C GLU A 346 -6.46 3.68 -32.12
N ASP A 347 -6.89 3.25 -30.93
CA ASP A 347 -7.82 2.12 -30.83
C ASP A 347 -9.21 2.53 -31.37
N PRO A 348 -9.66 1.94 -32.49
CA PRO A 348 -10.90 2.38 -33.16
C PRO A 348 -12.17 2.16 -32.33
N ARG A 349 -12.10 1.39 -31.25
CA ARG A 349 -13.24 1.13 -30.36
C ARG A 349 -13.51 2.28 -29.38
N PHE A 350 -12.53 3.18 -29.19
CA PHE A 350 -12.56 4.22 -28.16
C PHE A 350 -12.15 5.59 -28.73
N LEU A 351 -12.62 6.65 -28.11
CA LEU A 351 -12.10 7.99 -28.37
C LEU A 351 -10.70 8.13 -27.75
N PRO A 352 -9.81 8.99 -28.28
CA PRO A 352 -8.52 9.25 -27.70
C PRO A 352 -8.60 9.60 -26.23
N VAL A 353 -7.68 9.06 -25.43
CA VAL A 353 -7.52 9.32 -24.00
C VAL A 353 -7.25 10.81 -23.80
N ARG A 354 -7.89 11.41 -22.79
CA ARG A 354 -7.69 12.82 -22.40
C ARG A 354 -6.86 12.89 -21.12
N GLU A 355 -6.18 14.02 -20.91
CA GLU A 355 -5.32 14.22 -19.74
C GLU A 355 -6.03 13.94 -18.39
N ARG A 356 -7.30 14.32 -18.25
CA ARG A 356 -8.11 14.06 -17.05
C ARG A 356 -8.34 12.58 -16.76
N GLU A 357 -8.13 11.69 -17.73
CA GLU A 357 -8.31 10.23 -17.57
C GLU A 357 -7.01 9.55 -17.13
N LEU A 358 -5.85 10.19 -17.32
CA LEU A 358 -4.54 9.62 -17.00
C LEU A 358 -4.44 9.07 -15.56
N PRO A 359 -4.92 9.77 -14.51
CA PRO A 359 -4.87 9.26 -13.14
C PRO A 359 -5.78 8.06 -12.87
N LEU A 360 -6.71 7.76 -13.78
CA LEU A 360 -7.68 6.67 -13.64
C LEU A 360 -7.27 5.42 -14.41
N LEU A 361 -6.23 5.53 -15.27
CA LEU A 361 -5.78 4.43 -16.10
C LEU A 361 -4.94 3.45 -15.31
N SER A 362 -5.25 2.17 -15.44
CA SER A 362 -4.36 1.07 -15.12
C SER A 362 -3.79 0.47 -16.41
N TYR A 363 -2.53 0.05 -16.35
CA TYR A 363 -1.76 -0.40 -17.50
C TYR A 363 -1.39 -1.88 -17.36
N SER A 364 -1.39 -2.59 -18.48
CA SER A 364 -0.74 -3.89 -18.58
C SER A 364 0.01 -4.02 -19.92
N VAL A 365 1.12 -4.74 -19.87
CA VAL A 365 1.97 -5.00 -21.02
C VAL A 365 2.14 -6.51 -21.19
N ASP A 366 1.70 -7.03 -22.32
CA ASP A 366 1.87 -8.43 -22.70
C ASP A 366 3.02 -8.53 -23.70
N VAL A 367 4.09 -9.24 -23.32
CA VAL A 367 5.24 -9.53 -24.20
C VAL A 367 5.08 -10.92 -24.78
N LEU A 368 5.13 -11.04 -26.10
CA LEU A 368 5.00 -12.29 -26.82
C LEU A 368 6.35 -12.96 -27.04
N SER A 369 6.45 -14.27 -26.79
CA SER A 369 7.58 -15.05 -27.24
C SER A 369 7.63 -15.13 -28.78
N LEU A 370 8.77 -15.54 -29.32
CA LEU A 370 8.84 -15.86 -30.73
C LEU A 370 7.91 -17.02 -31.06
N PRO A 371 7.10 -16.92 -32.13
CA PRO A 371 6.20 -18.01 -32.51
C PRO A 371 6.95 -19.27 -32.94
N GLU A 372 6.56 -20.41 -32.38
CA GLU A 372 7.08 -21.75 -32.72
C GLU A 372 6.08 -22.48 -33.62
N PRO A 373 6.53 -23.17 -34.68
CA PRO A 373 5.65 -23.99 -35.51
C PRO A 373 5.11 -25.18 -34.71
N VAL A 374 3.82 -25.53 -34.95
CA VAL A 374 3.10 -26.62 -34.33
C VAL A 374 2.55 -27.51 -35.41
N THR A 375 2.74 -28.82 -35.27
CA THR A 375 2.30 -29.82 -36.24
C THR A 375 1.04 -30.56 -35.83
N SER A 376 0.69 -30.52 -34.56
CA SER A 376 -0.48 -31.17 -33.96
C SER A 376 -1.20 -30.28 -32.97
N GLU A 377 -2.52 -30.34 -32.95
CA GLU A 377 -3.35 -29.66 -31.94
C GLU A 377 -3.04 -30.13 -30.50
N ALA A 378 -2.49 -31.33 -30.31
CA ALA A 378 -2.05 -31.84 -29.03
C ALA A 378 -0.88 -31.06 -28.40
N GLU A 379 -0.20 -30.24 -29.19
CA GLU A 379 0.89 -29.35 -28.74
C GLU A 379 0.39 -27.99 -28.27
N LEU A 380 -0.93 -27.72 -28.36
CA LEU A 380 -1.57 -26.47 -27.95
C LEU A 380 -2.19 -26.65 -26.56
N ASP A 381 -2.24 -25.55 -25.83
CA ASP A 381 -2.92 -25.39 -24.56
C ASP A 381 -3.48 -23.96 -24.48
N PRO A 382 -4.80 -23.75 -24.51
CA PRO A 382 -5.41 -22.42 -24.56
C PRO A 382 -5.13 -21.57 -23.33
N HIS A 383 -4.79 -22.16 -22.18
CA HIS A 383 -4.42 -21.43 -20.98
C HIS A 383 -2.94 -20.99 -20.95
N ARG A 384 -2.08 -21.70 -21.69
CA ARG A 384 -0.65 -21.44 -21.73
C ARG A 384 -0.19 -20.77 -23.01
N TYR A 385 -0.69 -21.23 -24.16
CA TYR A 385 -0.21 -20.78 -25.48
C TYR A 385 -1.27 -19.98 -26.22
N GLY A 386 -0.84 -18.86 -26.74
CA GLY A 386 -1.54 -18.23 -27.86
C GLY A 386 -1.32 -18.99 -29.15
N VAL A 387 -2.26 -18.92 -30.08
CA VAL A 387 -2.19 -19.58 -31.37
C VAL A 387 -2.19 -18.58 -32.52
N ILE A 388 -1.38 -18.85 -33.53
CA ILE A 388 -1.40 -18.18 -34.82
C ILE A 388 -1.77 -19.21 -35.87
N VAL A 389 -2.77 -18.88 -36.69
CA VAL A 389 -3.13 -19.66 -37.86
C VAL A 389 -2.84 -18.88 -39.13
N SER A 390 -2.35 -19.54 -40.21
CA SER A 390 -2.03 -18.87 -41.45
C SER A 390 -2.27 -19.75 -42.67
N PHE A 391 -2.80 -19.12 -43.72
CA PHE A 391 -3.01 -19.72 -45.04
C PHE A 391 -3.06 -18.65 -46.13
N GLY A 392 -2.27 -18.82 -47.22
CA GLY A 392 -2.33 -17.97 -48.40
C GLY A 392 -2.24 -16.46 -48.15
N GLY A 393 -1.36 -16.02 -47.25
CA GLY A 393 -1.21 -14.61 -46.87
C GLY A 393 -2.20 -14.10 -45.80
N ARG A 394 -3.25 -14.88 -45.46
CA ARG A 394 -4.18 -14.60 -44.37
C ARG A 394 -3.61 -15.13 -43.08
N ARG A 395 -3.80 -14.36 -41.99
CA ARG A 395 -3.26 -14.71 -40.66
C ARG A 395 -4.23 -14.25 -39.57
N GLY A 396 -4.48 -15.10 -38.60
CA GLY A 396 -5.24 -14.80 -37.41
C GLY A 396 -4.50 -15.22 -36.15
N LEU A 397 -4.73 -14.47 -35.06
CA LEU A 397 -4.09 -14.71 -33.79
C LEU A 397 -5.14 -14.67 -32.67
N LEU A 398 -4.96 -15.56 -31.68
CA LEU A 398 -5.66 -15.49 -30.41
C LEU A 398 -4.65 -15.63 -29.26
N LEU A 399 -4.77 -14.76 -28.27
CA LEU A 399 -3.96 -14.80 -27.06
C LEU A 399 -4.37 -16.00 -26.17
N PRO A 400 -3.50 -16.47 -25.28
CA PRO A 400 -3.85 -17.47 -24.29
C PRO A 400 -4.70 -16.89 -23.15
N ASP A 401 -5.27 -17.76 -22.34
CA ASP A 401 -5.93 -17.46 -21.05
C ASP A 401 -7.03 -16.40 -21.18
N LEU A 402 -7.91 -16.56 -22.18
CA LEU A 402 -9.06 -15.70 -22.41
C LEU A 402 -10.32 -16.32 -21.78
N GLU A 403 -11.08 -15.51 -21.07
CA GLU A 403 -12.34 -15.92 -20.43
C GLU A 403 -13.30 -16.56 -21.43
N GLY A 404 -13.80 -17.74 -21.09
CA GLY A 404 -14.74 -18.51 -21.94
C GLY A 404 -14.08 -19.28 -23.10
N ILE A 405 -12.74 -19.39 -23.13
CA ILE A 405 -11.98 -20.17 -24.11
C ILE A 405 -11.14 -21.22 -23.41
N ASP A 406 -11.74 -22.37 -23.15
CA ASP A 406 -11.18 -23.43 -22.32
C ASP A 406 -10.65 -24.62 -23.15
N THR A 407 -10.89 -24.64 -24.47
CA THR A 407 -10.48 -25.76 -25.33
C THR A 407 -9.71 -25.28 -26.57
N VAL A 408 -8.79 -26.14 -27.03
CA VAL A 408 -8.01 -25.91 -28.25
C VAL A 408 -8.90 -25.67 -29.46
N GLU A 409 -9.99 -26.45 -29.56
CA GLU A 409 -10.97 -26.31 -30.67
C GLU A 409 -11.63 -24.91 -30.67
N GLN A 410 -12.03 -24.39 -29.49
CA GLN A 410 -12.57 -23.04 -29.36
C GLN A 410 -11.55 -21.99 -29.80
N GLN A 411 -10.31 -22.14 -29.31
CA GLN A 411 -9.21 -21.23 -29.63
C GLN A 411 -8.91 -21.20 -31.14
N LEU A 412 -8.76 -22.34 -31.75
CA LEU A 412 -8.51 -22.48 -33.20
C LEU A 412 -9.66 -21.92 -34.03
N ARG A 413 -10.90 -22.24 -33.70
CA ARG A 413 -12.09 -21.76 -34.40
C ARG A 413 -12.12 -20.22 -34.44
N ILE A 414 -11.84 -19.56 -33.33
CA ILE A 414 -11.82 -18.09 -33.25
C ILE A 414 -10.64 -17.53 -34.04
N ALA A 415 -9.46 -18.13 -33.94
CA ALA A 415 -8.29 -17.69 -34.69
C ALA A 415 -8.50 -17.81 -36.22
N LEU A 416 -9.09 -18.91 -36.67
CA LEU A 416 -9.46 -19.12 -38.07
C LEU A 416 -10.50 -18.13 -38.56
N GLN A 417 -11.53 -17.86 -37.75
CA GLN A 417 -12.56 -16.85 -38.03
C GLN A 417 -11.95 -15.46 -38.20
N LYS A 418 -11.04 -15.07 -37.30
CA LYS A 418 -10.32 -13.79 -37.38
C LYS A 418 -9.47 -13.69 -38.66
N ALA A 419 -8.90 -14.81 -39.10
CA ALA A 419 -8.10 -14.86 -40.30
C ALA A 419 -8.94 -14.93 -41.60
N GLY A 420 -10.23 -15.20 -41.52
CA GLY A 420 -11.09 -15.51 -42.66
C GLY A 420 -10.66 -16.80 -43.37
N ILE A 421 -10.11 -17.78 -42.61
CA ILE A 421 -9.68 -19.09 -43.13
C ILE A 421 -10.80 -20.11 -42.87
N ASP A 422 -11.21 -20.85 -43.91
CA ASP A 422 -12.15 -21.97 -43.76
C ASP A 422 -11.48 -23.11 -42.97
N PRO A 423 -12.09 -23.65 -41.92
CA PRO A 423 -11.53 -24.77 -41.14
C PRO A 423 -11.17 -26.01 -41.96
N ASN A 424 -11.83 -26.20 -43.12
CA ASN A 424 -11.55 -27.32 -44.02
C ASN A 424 -10.33 -27.07 -44.95
N GLN A 425 -9.77 -25.87 -44.99
CA GLN A 425 -8.58 -25.57 -45.75
C GLN A 425 -7.31 -25.97 -45.00
N PRO A 426 -6.23 -26.39 -45.69
CA PRO A 426 -4.97 -26.64 -45.00
C PRO A 426 -4.42 -25.32 -44.46
N TYR A 427 -4.17 -25.24 -43.19
CA TYR A 427 -3.56 -24.06 -42.55
C TYR A 427 -2.34 -24.48 -41.74
N ARG A 428 -1.44 -23.51 -41.48
CA ARG A 428 -0.27 -23.70 -40.61
C ARG A 428 -0.60 -23.13 -39.24
N MET A 429 -0.12 -23.82 -38.20
CA MET A 429 -0.25 -23.39 -36.82
C MET A 429 1.12 -22.99 -36.25
N GLN A 430 1.12 -21.96 -35.42
CA GLN A 430 2.23 -21.61 -34.55
C GLN A 430 1.67 -21.29 -33.17
N ARG A 431 2.44 -21.60 -32.14
CA ARG A 431 2.13 -21.24 -30.75
C ARG A 431 3.13 -20.22 -30.25
N PHE A 432 2.73 -19.44 -29.22
CA PHE A 432 3.60 -18.51 -28.52
C PHE A 432 3.15 -18.38 -27.06
N GLU A 433 4.06 -18.03 -26.18
CA GLU A 433 3.76 -17.70 -24.79
C GLU A 433 3.58 -16.20 -24.64
N VAL A 434 2.82 -15.79 -23.60
CA VAL A 434 2.61 -14.39 -23.23
C VAL A 434 3.12 -14.18 -21.83
N PHE A 435 4.09 -13.28 -21.70
CA PHE A 435 4.59 -12.80 -20.39
C PHE A 435 3.85 -11.52 -20.05
N ARG A 436 2.96 -11.62 -19.07
CA ARG A 436 2.06 -10.53 -18.71
C ARG A 436 2.60 -9.72 -17.55
N HIS A 437 2.87 -8.45 -17.79
CA HIS A 437 3.26 -7.43 -16.83
C HIS A 437 2.03 -6.59 -16.49
N LYS A 438 1.70 -6.47 -15.19
CA LYS A 438 0.54 -5.71 -14.70
C LYS A 438 0.97 -4.78 -13.59
N GLU A 439 0.19 -3.74 -13.36
CA GLU A 439 0.26 -3.02 -12.09
C GLU A 439 -0.09 -3.97 -10.94
N ASN A 440 0.65 -3.86 -9.85
CA ASN A 440 0.24 -4.50 -8.60
C ASN A 440 -0.98 -3.72 -8.09
N VAL A 441 -2.16 -4.34 -8.18
CA VAL A 441 -3.42 -3.79 -7.67
C VAL A 441 -3.57 -4.10 -6.20
#